data_1ea1cfe4c415961de2da9c641a386890
#
_entry.id   1ea1cfe4c415961de2da9c641a386890
#
_cell.length_a   1.000
_cell.length_b   1.000
_cell.length_c   1.000
_cell.angle_alpha   90.00
_cell.angle_beta   90.00
_cell.angle_gamma   90.00
#
_symmetry.space_group_name_H-M   'P 1'
#
loop_
_entity.id
_entity.type
_entity.pdbx_description
1 polymer ?
#
loop_
_entity_poly.entity_id
_entity_poly.type
_entity_poly.pdbx_seq_one_letter_code
_entity_poly.pdbx_strand_id
1 'polypeptide(L)'
;MSGNSPVIQKLHSGLWDNNPGLVQLLGLCPLLAVTTTFVNGLGLGLATLFVVTCSNVVVSATRTWIRSEIRVPMYVLIIASLVTCIELIFKAYMPSLDRTLGIFIPLIVTNCAIVARAEVFASRNPIGASMLDGLAMGAGFAALLCAVGAFRELIGQGTIMARLDMLFGGDPQGGIVLVDGGFLLAILPPGAFFSLALAVAGKNYLDRRR
;
A
#
# COMPACT_ATOMS: atom_id res chain seq x y z
N MET A 1 28.59 -9.04 15.49
CA MET A 1 28.85 -9.56 14.13
C MET A 1 27.67 -10.46 13.77
N SER A 2 26.61 -9.92 13.23
CA SER A 2 25.41 -10.67 12.83
C SER A 2 25.37 -10.68 11.31
N GLY A 3 25.53 -11.89 10.71
CA GLY A 3 25.54 -12.12 9.28
C GLY A 3 24.16 -11.98 8.65
N ASN A 4 23.58 -10.79 8.68
CA ASN A 4 22.37 -10.52 7.94
C ASN A 4 22.73 -10.37 6.46
N SER A 5 22.19 -11.27 5.63
CA SER A 5 22.30 -11.15 4.18
C SER A 5 21.85 -9.74 3.73
N PRO A 6 22.48 -9.15 2.71
CA PRO A 6 22.17 -7.79 2.25
C PRO A 6 20.68 -7.61 1.84
N VAL A 7 20.00 -8.72 1.59
CA VAL A 7 18.56 -8.78 1.30
C VAL A 7 17.72 -8.47 2.54
N ILE A 8 18.05 -9.07 3.68
CA ILE A 8 17.31 -8.86 4.94
C ILE A 8 17.48 -7.42 5.43
N GLN A 9 18.66 -6.85 5.27
CA GLN A 9 18.92 -5.46 5.64
C GLN A 9 18.13 -4.47 4.76
N LYS A 10 17.99 -4.74 3.45
CA LYS A 10 17.15 -3.95 2.54
C LYS A 10 15.67 -4.10 2.86
N LEU A 11 15.20 -5.31 3.19
CA LEU A 11 13.82 -5.53 3.62
C LEU A 11 13.50 -4.75 4.90
N HIS A 12 14.36 -4.84 5.90
CA HIS A 12 14.17 -4.09 7.16
C HIS A 12 14.15 -2.58 6.93
N SER A 13 15.06 -2.08 6.10
CA SER A 13 15.08 -0.67 5.73
C SER A 13 13.80 -0.21 5.03
N GLY A 14 13.24 -1.00 4.12
CA GLY A 14 11.98 -0.67 3.43
C GLY A 14 10.75 -0.76 4.33
N LEU A 15 10.73 -1.75 5.24
CA LEU A 15 9.59 -1.93 6.15
C LEU A 15 9.55 -0.87 7.26
N TRP A 16 10.68 -0.50 7.83
CA TRP A 16 10.75 0.29 9.05
C TRP A 16 11.43 1.65 8.87
N ASP A 17 12.71 1.66 8.44
CA ASP A 17 13.52 2.89 8.43
C ASP A 17 13.09 3.88 7.34
N ASN A 18 12.73 3.38 6.14
CA ASN A 18 12.34 4.17 4.98
C ASN A 18 10.91 3.87 4.49
N ASN A 19 10.00 3.52 5.39
CA ASN A 19 8.62 3.23 5.02
C ASN A 19 7.99 4.43 4.28
N PRO A 20 7.41 4.22 3.07
CA PRO A 20 6.87 5.31 2.26
C PRO A 20 5.79 6.12 2.98
N GLY A 21 4.91 5.47 3.72
CA GLY A 21 3.79 6.14 4.39
C GLY A 21 4.14 6.74 5.75
N LEU A 22 5.05 6.10 6.53
CA LEU A 22 5.37 6.53 7.90
C LEU A 22 6.50 7.56 7.97
N VAL A 23 7.48 7.45 7.07
CA VAL A 23 8.69 8.28 7.10
C VAL A 23 8.67 9.31 5.98
N GLN A 24 8.36 8.87 4.77
CA GLN A 24 8.37 9.75 3.60
C GLN A 24 7.06 10.50 3.44
N LEU A 25 5.99 10.08 4.13
CA LEU A 25 4.61 10.61 4.02
C LEU A 25 4.11 10.62 2.57
N LEU A 26 4.55 9.66 1.78
CA LEU A 26 4.15 9.45 0.39
C LEU A 26 3.01 8.43 0.33
N GLY A 27 2.13 8.58 -0.65
CA GLY A 27 1.00 7.67 -0.83
C GLY A 27 -0.14 7.90 0.17
N LEU A 28 -0.28 9.11 0.69
CA LEU A 28 -1.36 9.45 1.63
C LEU A 28 -2.74 9.39 0.99
N CYS A 29 -2.84 9.63 -0.34
CA CYS A 29 -4.13 9.62 -1.04
C CYS A 29 -4.86 8.28 -0.90
N PRO A 30 -4.29 7.13 -1.29
CA PRO A 30 -4.94 5.84 -1.08
C PRO A 30 -5.03 5.46 0.41
N LEU A 31 -4.07 5.88 1.23
CA LEU A 31 -4.09 5.60 2.65
C LEU A 31 -5.26 6.25 3.37
N LEU A 32 -5.60 7.50 3.05
CA LEU A 32 -6.71 8.21 3.67
C LEU A 32 -8.07 7.79 3.09
N ALA A 33 -8.14 7.49 1.79
CA ALA A 33 -9.39 7.22 1.09
C ALA A 33 -9.91 5.78 1.33
N VAL A 34 -9.03 4.78 1.36
CA VAL A 34 -9.40 3.37 1.24
C VAL A 34 -9.39 2.62 2.57
N THR A 35 -8.63 3.08 3.56
CA THR A 35 -8.44 2.38 4.84
C THR A 35 -9.65 2.48 5.79
N THR A 36 -10.88 2.36 5.27
CA THR A 36 -12.10 2.32 6.09
C THR A 36 -12.29 0.97 6.77
N THR A 37 -11.81 -0.12 6.14
CA THR A 37 -11.82 -1.48 6.65
C THR A 37 -10.47 -2.15 6.43
N PHE A 38 -10.17 -3.17 7.24
CA PHE A 38 -8.96 -3.98 7.10
C PHE A 38 -8.87 -4.65 5.71
N VAL A 39 -9.99 -5.21 5.25
CA VAL A 39 -10.06 -5.93 3.95
C VAL A 39 -9.77 -5.01 2.77
N ASN A 40 -10.32 -3.80 2.78
CA ASN A 40 -10.02 -2.81 1.74
C ASN A 40 -8.54 -2.39 1.76
N GLY A 41 -7.98 -2.18 2.96
CA GLY A 41 -6.56 -1.88 3.13
C GLY A 41 -5.66 -3.00 2.63
N LEU A 42 -6.03 -4.26 2.91
CA LEU A 42 -5.30 -5.44 2.44
C LEU A 42 -5.38 -5.61 0.93
N GLY A 43 -6.58 -5.50 0.34
CA GLY A 43 -6.78 -5.65 -1.10
C GLY A 43 -5.99 -4.60 -1.89
N LEU A 44 -6.11 -3.32 -1.50
CA LEU A 44 -5.35 -2.26 -2.14
C LEU A 44 -3.84 -2.34 -1.86
N GLY A 45 -3.46 -2.77 -0.65
CA GLY A 45 -2.07 -2.97 -0.27
C GLY A 45 -1.39 -4.02 -1.12
N LEU A 46 -2.03 -5.17 -1.35
CA LEU A 46 -1.52 -6.22 -2.22
C LEU A 46 -1.45 -5.78 -3.69
N ALA A 47 -2.48 -5.09 -4.19
CA ALA A 47 -2.45 -4.52 -5.53
C ALA A 47 -1.30 -3.53 -5.70
N THR A 48 -1.11 -2.62 -4.74
CA THR A 48 -0.02 -1.64 -4.74
C THR A 48 1.36 -2.32 -4.68
N LEU A 49 1.53 -3.33 -3.84
CA LEU A 49 2.77 -4.12 -3.75
C LEU A 49 3.13 -4.74 -5.09
N PHE A 50 2.15 -5.35 -5.75
CA PHE A 50 2.35 -5.96 -7.07
C PHE A 50 2.73 -4.90 -8.12
N VAL A 51 1.98 -3.78 -8.18
CA VAL A 51 2.27 -2.68 -9.12
C VAL A 51 3.65 -2.09 -8.90
N VAL A 52 4.03 -1.77 -7.64
CA VAL A 52 5.36 -1.21 -7.32
C VAL A 52 6.46 -2.15 -7.78
N THR A 53 6.33 -3.43 -7.49
CA THR A 53 7.35 -4.42 -7.84
C THR A 53 7.48 -4.57 -9.35
N CYS A 54 6.36 -4.75 -10.06
CA CYS A 54 6.36 -4.89 -11.51
C CYS A 54 6.83 -3.60 -12.21
N SER A 55 6.36 -2.43 -11.77
CA SER A 55 6.78 -1.15 -12.34
C SER A 55 8.27 -0.90 -12.16
N ASN A 56 8.83 -1.19 -10.98
CA ASN A 56 10.26 -1.06 -10.73
C ASN A 56 11.10 -1.99 -11.65
N VAL A 57 10.63 -3.21 -11.89
CA VAL A 57 11.30 -4.15 -12.82
C VAL A 57 11.24 -3.62 -14.26
N VAL A 58 10.07 -3.20 -14.73
CA VAL A 58 9.87 -2.69 -16.10
C VAL A 58 10.66 -1.41 -16.33
N VAL A 59 10.59 -0.46 -15.38
CA VAL A 59 11.33 0.80 -15.44
C VAL A 59 12.84 0.55 -15.46
N SER A 60 13.34 -0.36 -14.61
CA SER A 60 14.76 -0.73 -14.61
C SER A 60 15.20 -1.40 -15.93
N ALA A 61 14.33 -2.19 -16.57
CA ALA A 61 14.62 -2.81 -17.85
C ALA A 61 14.63 -1.80 -19.00
N THR A 62 13.73 -0.83 -18.98
CA THR A 62 13.56 0.17 -20.05
C THR A 62 14.41 1.44 -19.86
N ARG A 63 15.11 1.59 -18.74
CA ARG A 63 15.87 2.81 -18.37
C ARG A 63 16.85 3.30 -19.40
N THR A 64 17.45 2.38 -20.20
CA THR A 64 18.45 2.72 -21.24
C THR A 64 17.82 3.29 -22.51
N TRP A 65 16.53 3.06 -22.72
CA TRP A 65 15.82 3.50 -23.93
C TRP A 65 15.09 4.85 -23.73
N ILE A 66 14.80 5.20 -22.47
CA ILE A 66 14.00 6.39 -22.16
C ILE A 66 14.93 7.59 -21.94
N ARG A 67 14.71 8.67 -22.71
CA ARG A 67 15.39 9.96 -22.54
C ARG A 67 15.01 10.62 -21.22
N SER A 68 15.93 11.36 -20.63
CA SER A 68 15.74 12.05 -19.34
C SER A 68 14.55 13.00 -19.31
N GLU A 69 14.24 13.62 -20.46
CA GLU A 69 13.20 14.64 -20.60
C GLU A 69 11.77 14.09 -20.48
N ILE A 70 11.56 12.82 -20.88
CA ILE A 70 10.23 12.18 -20.95
C ILE A 70 10.04 11.03 -19.94
N ARG A 71 10.93 10.91 -18.96
CA ARG A 71 10.94 9.78 -18.00
C ARG A 71 9.64 9.68 -17.20
N VAL A 72 9.22 10.79 -16.56
CA VAL A 72 8.07 10.78 -15.66
C VAL A 72 6.77 10.40 -16.40
N PRO A 73 6.41 11.00 -17.55
CA PRO A 73 5.25 10.57 -18.31
C PRO A 73 5.29 9.10 -18.72
N MET A 74 6.47 8.60 -19.11
CA MET A 74 6.63 7.19 -19.50
C MET A 74 6.42 6.23 -18.32
N TYR A 75 6.90 6.59 -17.13
CA TYR A 75 6.69 5.77 -15.92
C TYR A 75 5.22 5.72 -15.52
N VAL A 76 4.52 6.86 -15.58
CA VAL A 76 3.09 6.91 -15.32
C VAL A 76 2.32 6.04 -16.32
N LEU A 77 2.70 6.01 -17.60
CA LEU A 77 2.07 5.19 -18.62
C LEU A 77 2.29 3.69 -18.35
N ILE A 78 3.51 3.30 -17.95
CA ILE A 78 3.82 1.91 -17.53
C ILE A 78 2.98 1.52 -16.32
N ILE A 79 2.92 2.38 -15.30
CA ILE A 79 2.12 2.13 -14.10
C ILE A 79 0.63 2.01 -14.45
N ALA A 80 0.12 2.90 -15.31
CA ALA A 80 -1.28 2.86 -15.74
C ALA A 80 -1.64 1.57 -16.46
N SER A 81 -0.79 1.07 -17.36
CA SER A 81 -1.02 -0.20 -18.06
C SER A 81 -1.05 -1.39 -17.09
N LEU A 82 -0.16 -1.43 -16.09
CA LEU A 82 -0.15 -2.47 -15.07
C LEU A 82 -1.40 -2.41 -14.17
N VAL A 83 -1.82 -1.22 -13.78
CA VAL A 83 -3.03 -1.02 -12.96
C VAL A 83 -4.28 -1.45 -13.71
N THR A 84 -4.38 -1.15 -15.01
CA THR A 84 -5.50 -1.61 -15.84
C THR A 84 -5.54 -3.14 -15.93
N CYS A 85 -4.40 -3.81 -16.03
CA CYS A 85 -4.35 -5.27 -15.99
C CYS A 85 -4.88 -5.81 -14.65
N ILE A 86 -4.51 -5.20 -13.53
CA ILE A 86 -5.02 -5.60 -12.20
C ILE A 86 -6.53 -5.36 -12.07
N GLU A 87 -7.01 -4.23 -12.57
CA GLU A 87 -8.44 -3.92 -12.57
C GLU A 87 -9.25 -4.99 -13.32
N LEU A 88 -8.76 -5.41 -14.48
CA LEU A 88 -9.39 -6.49 -15.24
C LEU A 88 -9.36 -7.83 -14.50
N ILE A 89 -8.28 -8.14 -13.79
CA ILE A 89 -8.17 -9.35 -12.95
C ILE A 89 -9.17 -9.29 -11.81
N PHE A 90 -9.31 -8.15 -11.12
CA PHE A 90 -10.29 -8.01 -10.03
C PHE A 90 -11.72 -8.14 -10.53
N LYS A 91 -12.05 -7.55 -11.68
CA LYS A 91 -13.36 -7.71 -12.34
C LYS A 91 -13.67 -9.16 -12.69
N ALA A 92 -12.66 -9.93 -13.11
CA ALA A 92 -12.84 -11.31 -13.52
C ALA A 92 -12.97 -12.29 -12.34
N TYR A 93 -12.17 -12.12 -11.29
CA TYR A 93 -12.04 -13.09 -10.20
C TYR A 93 -12.70 -12.67 -8.89
N MET A 94 -12.81 -11.38 -8.62
CA MET A 94 -13.30 -10.84 -7.35
C MET A 94 -14.30 -9.69 -7.56
N PRO A 95 -15.50 -9.92 -8.15
CA PRO A 95 -16.45 -8.86 -8.46
C PRO A 95 -17.02 -8.16 -7.22
N SER A 96 -17.04 -8.81 -6.06
CA SER A 96 -17.45 -8.20 -4.79
C SER A 96 -16.44 -7.18 -4.29
N LEU A 97 -15.15 -7.45 -4.45
CA LEU A 97 -14.06 -6.54 -4.09
C LEU A 97 -13.96 -5.38 -5.09
N ASP A 98 -14.19 -5.65 -6.38
CA ASP A 98 -14.20 -4.61 -7.43
C ASP A 98 -15.29 -3.56 -7.20
N ARG A 99 -16.46 -3.93 -6.71
CA ARG A 99 -17.54 -2.98 -6.39
C ARG A 99 -17.16 -1.96 -5.32
N THR A 100 -16.28 -2.33 -4.39
CA THR A 100 -15.83 -1.43 -3.30
C THR A 100 -14.53 -0.73 -3.62
N LEU A 101 -13.59 -1.41 -4.28
CA LEU A 101 -12.25 -0.91 -4.57
C LEU A 101 -12.11 -0.34 -5.99
N GLY A 102 -13.01 -0.65 -6.93
CA GLY A 102 -12.87 -0.29 -8.34
C GLY A 102 -12.69 1.21 -8.59
N ILE A 103 -13.37 2.06 -7.79
CA ILE A 103 -13.20 3.53 -7.86
C ILE A 103 -11.81 3.97 -7.37
N PHE A 104 -11.19 3.18 -6.48
CA PHE A 104 -9.93 3.53 -5.84
C PHE A 104 -8.69 2.91 -6.53
N ILE A 105 -8.88 1.90 -7.38
CA ILE A 105 -7.77 1.28 -8.14
C ILE A 105 -7.03 2.31 -9.00
N PRO A 106 -7.69 3.25 -9.71
CA PRO A 106 -7.00 4.30 -10.46
C PRO A 106 -6.11 5.22 -9.60
N LEU A 107 -6.38 5.36 -8.28
CA LEU A 107 -5.50 6.10 -7.38
C LEU A 107 -4.10 5.46 -7.25
N ILE A 108 -3.95 4.19 -7.58
CA ILE A 108 -2.64 3.53 -7.61
C ILE A 108 -1.76 4.15 -8.70
N VAL A 109 -2.33 4.55 -9.84
CA VAL A 109 -1.59 5.19 -10.95
C VAL A 109 -0.95 6.50 -10.51
N THR A 110 -1.70 7.31 -9.77
CA THR A 110 -1.26 8.63 -9.30
C THR A 110 -0.57 8.57 -7.93
N ASN A 111 -0.27 7.37 -7.45
CA ASN A 111 0.38 7.19 -6.15
C ASN A 111 1.81 7.71 -6.19
N CYS A 112 2.05 8.79 -5.46
CA CYS A 112 3.37 9.44 -5.39
C CYS A 112 4.47 8.52 -4.86
N ALA A 113 4.15 7.52 -4.02
CA ALA A 113 5.14 6.57 -3.54
C ALA A 113 5.66 5.68 -4.69
N ILE A 114 4.79 5.24 -5.60
CA ILE A 114 5.17 4.40 -6.74
C ILE A 114 6.01 5.18 -7.74
N VAL A 115 5.53 6.38 -8.13
CA VAL A 115 6.23 7.24 -9.09
C VAL A 115 7.59 7.67 -8.55
N ALA A 116 7.67 8.04 -7.28
CA ALA A 116 8.93 8.43 -6.64
C ALA A 116 9.95 7.28 -6.62
N ARG A 117 9.52 6.04 -6.33
CA ARG A 117 10.43 4.88 -6.33
C ARG A 117 10.89 4.50 -7.74
N ALA A 118 10.01 4.59 -8.72
CA ALA A 118 10.37 4.38 -10.13
C ALA A 118 11.45 5.38 -10.58
N GLU A 119 11.30 6.66 -10.24
CA GLU A 119 12.24 7.72 -10.64
C GLU A 119 13.55 7.69 -9.83
N VAL A 120 13.47 7.62 -8.50
CA VAL A 120 14.65 7.77 -7.64
C VAL A 120 15.50 6.50 -7.61
N PHE A 121 14.88 5.32 -7.62
CA PHE A 121 15.57 4.06 -7.42
C PHE A 121 15.63 3.19 -8.69
N ALA A 122 14.50 2.84 -9.29
CA ALA A 122 14.46 1.88 -10.39
C ALA A 122 15.17 2.40 -11.65
N SER A 123 15.10 3.69 -11.93
CA SER A 123 15.78 4.31 -13.08
C SER A 123 17.31 4.22 -13.01
N ARG A 124 17.87 4.02 -11.82
CA ARG A 124 19.34 4.08 -11.58
C ARG A 124 19.96 2.73 -11.23
N ASN A 125 19.15 1.75 -10.81
CA ASN A 125 19.61 0.47 -10.30
C ASN A 125 19.30 -0.70 -11.24
N PRO A 126 20.04 -1.83 -11.14
CA PRO A 126 19.76 -3.04 -11.93
C PRO A 126 18.44 -3.71 -11.48
N ILE A 127 17.88 -4.53 -12.37
CA ILE A 127 16.57 -5.18 -12.23
C ILE A 127 16.43 -5.91 -10.88
N GLY A 128 17.41 -6.72 -10.50
CA GLY A 128 17.34 -7.49 -9.25
C GLY A 128 17.25 -6.62 -7.99
N ALA A 129 18.02 -5.52 -7.94
CA ALA A 129 17.97 -4.58 -6.84
C ALA A 129 16.63 -3.81 -6.81
N SER A 130 16.09 -3.47 -7.98
CA SER A 130 14.82 -2.75 -8.13
C SER A 130 13.63 -3.61 -7.75
N MET A 131 13.67 -4.91 -8.04
CA MET A 131 12.65 -5.87 -7.61
C MET A 131 12.62 -6.01 -6.08
N LEU A 132 13.79 -6.19 -5.45
CA LEU A 132 13.89 -6.30 -3.98
C LEU A 132 13.43 -5.02 -3.28
N ASP A 133 13.75 -3.87 -3.83
CA ASP A 133 13.31 -2.58 -3.31
C ASP A 133 11.78 -2.42 -3.45
N GLY A 134 11.21 -2.79 -4.59
CA GLY A 134 9.77 -2.77 -4.81
C GLY A 134 9.01 -3.68 -3.83
N LEU A 135 9.51 -4.90 -3.59
CA LEU A 135 8.94 -5.81 -2.60
C LEU A 135 9.03 -5.25 -1.18
N ALA A 136 10.19 -4.72 -0.79
CA ALA A 136 10.40 -4.19 0.56
C ALA A 136 9.51 -2.96 0.84
N MET A 137 9.49 -2.00 -0.08
CA MET A 137 8.70 -0.78 0.04
C MET A 137 7.20 -1.05 -0.11
N GLY A 138 6.81 -1.89 -1.06
CA GLY A 138 5.42 -2.29 -1.26
C GLY A 138 4.86 -3.06 -0.06
N ALA A 139 5.64 -3.97 0.53
CA ALA A 139 5.25 -4.69 1.74
C ALA A 139 5.11 -3.74 2.94
N GLY A 140 6.03 -2.79 3.11
CA GLY A 140 5.96 -1.78 4.16
C GLY A 140 4.72 -0.90 4.03
N PHE A 141 4.38 -0.50 2.81
CA PHE A 141 3.18 0.29 2.53
C PHE A 141 1.89 -0.52 2.74
N ALA A 142 1.85 -1.78 2.28
CA ALA A 142 0.72 -2.68 2.51
C ALA A 142 0.48 -2.93 4.00
N ALA A 143 1.55 -3.16 4.77
CA ALA A 143 1.46 -3.34 6.22
C ALA A 143 0.87 -2.09 6.91
N LEU A 144 1.27 -0.89 6.48
CA LEU A 144 0.72 0.35 6.99
C LEU A 144 -0.77 0.51 6.66
N LEU A 145 -1.18 0.21 5.41
CA LEU A 145 -2.59 0.24 5.00
C LEU A 145 -3.44 -0.72 5.84
N CYS A 146 -2.95 -1.93 6.08
CA CYS A 146 -3.61 -2.91 6.94
C CYS A 146 -3.71 -2.43 8.39
N ALA A 147 -2.63 -1.89 8.95
CA ALA A 147 -2.60 -1.40 10.33
C ALA A 147 -3.57 -0.24 10.55
N VAL A 148 -3.55 0.76 9.66
CA VAL A 148 -4.48 1.90 9.72
C VAL A 148 -5.92 1.45 9.47
N GLY A 149 -6.14 0.53 8.52
CA GLY A 149 -7.46 -0.05 8.24
C GLY A 149 -8.04 -0.81 9.45
N ALA A 150 -7.24 -1.66 10.08
CA ALA A 150 -7.62 -2.38 11.29
C ALA A 150 -7.97 -1.44 12.44
N PHE A 151 -7.14 -0.41 12.66
CA PHE A 151 -7.36 0.57 13.72
C PHE A 151 -8.66 1.38 13.50
N ARG A 152 -8.92 1.80 12.27
CA ARG A 152 -10.14 2.54 11.92
C ARG A 152 -11.39 1.67 11.98
N GLU A 153 -11.31 0.40 11.56
CA GLU A 153 -12.41 -0.55 11.67
C GLU A 153 -12.75 -0.83 13.13
N LEU A 154 -11.74 -1.00 13.98
CA LEU A 154 -11.92 -1.24 15.41
C LEU A 154 -12.63 -0.08 16.12
N ILE A 155 -12.23 1.16 15.87
CA ILE A 155 -12.82 2.34 16.54
C ILE A 155 -14.13 2.76 15.85
N GLY A 156 -14.20 2.64 14.52
CA GLY A 156 -15.33 3.13 13.72
C GLY A 156 -16.54 2.21 13.72
N GLN A 157 -16.33 0.90 13.69
CA GLN A 157 -17.39 -0.10 13.61
C GLN A 157 -17.43 -1.04 14.83
N GLY A 158 -16.39 -1.02 15.68
CA GLY A 158 -16.28 -1.96 16.79
C GLY A 158 -16.13 -3.41 16.36
N THR A 159 -15.79 -3.66 15.09
CA THR A 159 -15.63 -4.98 14.49
C THR A 159 -14.19 -5.17 14.03
N ILE A 160 -13.73 -6.41 14.04
CA ILE A 160 -12.46 -6.79 13.43
C ILE A 160 -12.74 -7.79 12.33
N MET A 161 -12.20 -7.54 11.14
CA MET A 161 -12.32 -8.42 9.97
C MET A 161 -13.79 -8.66 9.53
N ALA A 162 -14.67 -7.66 9.67
CA ALA A 162 -16.10 -7.78 9.42
C ALA A 162 -16.46 -8.13 7.97
N ARG A 163 -15.55 -8.01 7.01
CA ARG A 163 -15.78 -8.21 5.58
C ARG A 163 -14.82 -9.22 4.93
N LEU A 164 -14.38 -10.23 5.70
CA LEU A 164 -13.59 -11.33 5.13
C LEU A 164 -14.38 -12.14 4.08
N ASP A 165 -15.70 -12.12 4.16
CA ASP A 165 -16.64 -12.69 3.17
C ASP A 165 -16.38 -12.14 1.76
N MET A 166 -15.93 -10.90 1.61
CA MET A 166 -15.61 -10.32 0.30
C MET A 166 -14.39 -10.98 -0.37
N LEU A 167 -13.47 -11.54 0.41
CA LEU A 167 -12.28 -12.23 -0.11
C LEU A 167 -12.54 -13.72 -0.42
N PHE A 168 -13.40 -14.37 0.37
CA PHE A 168 -13.62 -15.82 0.30
C PHE A 168 -15.03 -16.24 -0.15
N GLY A 169 -15.94 -15.28 -0.41
CA GLY A 169 -17.29 -15.57 -0.90
C GLY A 169 -18.18 -16.32 0.09
N GLY A 170 -17.96 -16.15 1.39
CA GLY A 170 -18.73 -16.77 2.48
C GLY A 170 -19.89 -15.90 2.99
N ASP A 171 -20.64 -16.40 3.97
CA ASP A 171 -21.79 -15.74 4.57
C ASP A 171 -21.42 -14.42 5.27
N PRO A 172 -22.27 -13.36 5.18
CA PRO A 172 -21.97 -12.01 5.64
C PRO A 172 -21.92 -11.81 7.17
N GLN A 173 -21.82 -12.87 7.96
CA GLN A 173 -21.83 -12.80 9.43
C GLN A 173 -20.49 -13.11 10.11
N GLY A 174 -19.37 -13.12 9.38
CA GLY A 174 -18.07 -13.54 9.90
C GLY A 174 -17.29 -12.51 10.74
N GLY A 175 -17.81 -11.32 11.01
CA GLY A 175 -17.13 -10.30 11.81
C GLY A 175 -17.31 -10.48 13.31
N ILE A 176 -16.23 -10.41 14.09
CA ILE A 176 -16.29 -10.38 15.56
C ILE A 176 -16.72 -8.97 15.97
N VAL A 177 -17.96 -8.81 16.43
CA VAL A 177 -18.46 -7.56 17.02
C VAL A 177 -17.90 -7.44 18.44
N LEU A 178 -17.06 -6.45 18.69
CA LEU A 178 -16.44 -6.20 20.01
C LEU A 178 -17.20 -5.15 20.81
N VAL A 179 -17.80 -4.18 20.14
CA VAL A 179 -18.51 -3.06 20.83
C VAL A 179 -19.68 -2.60 19.97
N ASP A 180 -20.88 -2.59 20.55
CA ASP A 180 -22.06 -1.94 19.97
C ASP A 180 -21.97 -0.43 20.17
N GLY A 181 -21.55 0.30 19.14
CA GLY A 181 -21.49 1.75 19.18
C GLY A 181 -20.30 2.31 18.40
N GLY A 182 -20.40 2.28 17.07
CA GLY A 182 -19.36 2.81 16.20
C GLY A 182 -19.22 4.34 16.27
N PHE A 183 -17.98 4.84 16.35
CA PHE A 183 -17.69 6.27 16.31
C PHE A 183 -17.54 6.72 14.85
N LEU A 184 -18.61 7.29 14.28
CA LEU A 184 -18.69 7.67 12.87
C LEU A 184 -17.53 8.56 12.41
N LEU A 185 -17.00 9.43 13.29
CA LEU A 185 -15.88 10.31 12.98
C LEU A 185 -14.60 9.54 12.62
N ALA A 186 -14.42 8.31 13.15
CA ALA A 186 -13.26 7.48 12.85
C ALA A 186 -13.29 6.93 11.41
N ILE A 187 -14.49 6.73 10.85
CA ILE A 187 -14.68 6.27 9.48
C ILE A 187 -14.46 7.41 8.48
N LEU A 188 -14.76 8.66 8.87
CA LEU A 188 -14.56 9.84 8.04
C LEU A 188 -13.07 10.18 7.84
N PRO A 189 -12.71 11.02 6.84
CA PRO A 189 -11.33 11.42 6.59
C PRO A 189 -10.57 11.98 7.80
N PRO A 190 -11.16 12.77 8.73
CA PRO A 190 -10.46 13.21 9.93
C PRO A 190 -9.94 12.06 10.80
N GLY A 191 -10.69 10.94 10.89
CA GLY A 191 -10.26 9.75 11.61
C GLY A 191 -9.02 9.08 10.98
N ALA A 192 -8.87 9.17 9.66
CA ALA A 192 -7.69 8.65 8.98
C ALA A 192 -6.42 9.46 9.31
N PHE A 193 -6.53 10.79 9.40
CA PHE A 193 -5.42 11.64 9.84
C PHE A 193 -5.03 11.36 11.29
N PHE A 194 -6.00 11.19 12.17
CA PHE A 194 -5.75 10.87 13.56
C PHE A 194 -5.05 9.52 13.73
N SER A 195 -5.53 8.49 13.02
CA SER A 195 -4.92 7.15 13.05
C SER A 195 -3.50 7.15 12.47
N LEU A 196 -3.25 7.91 11.40
CA LEU A 196 -1.92 8.08 10.84
C LEU A 196 -0.98 8.82 11.80
N ALA A 197 -1.44 9.91 12.41
CA ALA A 197 -0.65 10.65 13.40
C ALA A 197 -0.26 9.76 14.59
N LEU A 198 -1.17 8.91 15.04
CA LEU A 198 -0.92 7.94 16.10
C LEU A 198 0.09 6.87 15.69
N ALA A 199 0.00 6.37 14.45
CA ALA A 199 0.96 5.42 13.90
C ALA A 199 2.38 6.02 13.79
N VAL A 200 2.50 7.26 13.32
CA VAL A 200 3.78 8.00 13.26
C VAL A 200 4.33 8.28 14.65
N ALA A 201 3.48 8.70 15.59
CA ALA A 201 3.88 8.92 16.99
C ALA A 201 4.37 7.62 17.64
N GLY A 202 3.65 6.51 17.42
CA GLY A 202 4.04 5.18 17.90
C GLY A 202 5.39 4.75 17.35
N LYS A 203 5.62 4.93 16.05
CA LYS A 203 6.92 4.65 15.42
C LYS A 203 8.04 5.48 16.06
N ASN A 204 7.86 6.79 16.17
CA ASN A 204 8.87 7.68 16.77
C ASN A 204 9.16 7.36 18.23
N TYR A 205 8.15 6.93 18.98
CA TYR A 205 8.33 6.49 20.36
C TYR A 205 9.15 5.19 20.45
N LEU A 206 8.92 4.24 19.55
CA LEU A 206 9.68 2.99 19.48
C LEU A 206 11.14 3.24 19.04
N ASP A 207 11.35 4.15 18.09
CA ASP A 207 12.69 4.51 17.60
C ASP A 207 13.53 5.23 18.67
N ARG A 208 12.88 6.01 19.56
CA ARG A 208 13.56 6.64 20.71
C ARG A 208 14.00 5.66 21.81
N ARG A 209 13.38 4.49 21.85
CA ARG A 209 13.72 3.45 22.84
C ARG A 209 14.79 2.47 22.35
N ARG A 210 15.11 2.48 21.06
CA ARG A 210 16.18 1.67 20.44
C ARG A 210 17.52 2.42 20.47
#